data_7a4d225ce56eeeae9832233e0d5615bf
#
_entry.id   7a4d225ce56eeeae9832233e0d5615bf
#
_cell.length_a   1.000
_cell.length_b   1.000
_cell.length_c   1.000
_cell.angle_alpha   90.00
_cell.angle_beta   90.00
_cell.angle_gamma   90.00
#
_symmetry.space_group_name_H-M   'P 1'
#
loop_
_entity.id
_entity.type
_entity.pdbx_description
1 polymer ?
#
loop_
_entity_poly.entity_id
_entity_poly.type
_entity_poly.pdbx_seq_one_letter_code
_entity_poly.pdbx_strand_id
1 'polypeptide(L)'
;KETYQVFACGDDTPSEQDIEAFESEFNIKLPEDFKEFTMSPLGGLYMEVREEIWPMAQEYEVAPFWEFCRGIMVYGISSEVPEYLDLRANTRAFHESGLSDCIPFFSVIGDGEQIFCFDREGKIVVFDGYEMHDVEGDFESFLLGQIAELEERKDKKVEKLKNRAGR
;
A
#
# COMPACT_ATOMS: atom_id res chain seq x y z
N LYS A 1 -3.54 -4.99 -23.95
CA LYS A 1 -4.45 -4.89 -22.79
C LYS A 1 -3.61 -4.54 -21.57
N GLU A 2 -3.97 -3.49 -20.87
CA GLU A 2 -3.31 -3.12 -19.63
C GLU A 2 -3.55 -4.21 -18.57
N THR A 3 -2.51 -4.55 -17.84
CA THR A 3 -2.55 -5.60 -16.80
C THR A 3 -3.13 -5.08 -15.50
N TYR A 4 -2.83 -3.83 -15.18
CA TYR A 4 -3.19 -3.20 -13.90
C TYR A 4 -4.18 -2.06 -14.08
N GLN A 5 -5.03 -1.92 -13.09
CA GLN A 5 -5.79 -0.72 -12.85
C GLN A 5 -5.01 0.14 -11.85
N VAL A 6 -4.72 1.37 -12.23
CA VAL A 6 -3.89 2.28 -11.42
C VAL A 6 -4.63 3.60 -11.22
N PHE A 7 -4.71 4.04 -9.97
CA PHE A 7 -5.16 5.37 -9.56
C PHE A 7 -4.09 6.02 -8.71
N ALA A 8 -3.91 7.31 -8.87
CA ALA A 8 -2.99 8.12 -8.09
C ALA A 8 -3.44 9.58 -8.13
N CYS A 9 -2.77 10.46 -7.40
CA CYS A 9 -3.16 11.88 -7.35
C CYS A 9 -3.00 12.62 -8.68
N GLY A 10 -2.18 12.12 -9.61
CA GLY A 10 -2.00 12.75 -10.92
C GLY A 10 -1.42 14.15 -10.81
N ASP A 11 -2.16 15.14 -11.32
CA ASP A 11 -1.73 16.54 -11.30
C ASP A 11 -1.98 17.25 -9.96
N ASP A 12 -2.78 16.65 -9.07
CA ASP A 12 -3.08 17.20 -7.74
C ASP A 12 -2.06 16.77 -6.69
N THR A 13 -0.80 17.08 -6.95
CA THR A 13 0.30 16.75 -6.05
C THR A 13 0.32 17.66 -4.82
N PRO A 14 0.66 17.13 -3.62
CA PRO A 14 0.84 17.95 -2.44
C PRO A 14 2.07 18.86 -2.58
N SER A 15 2.03 20.01 -1.91
CA SER A 15 3.17 20.91 -1.79
C SER A 15 4.11 20.48 -0.67
N GLU A 16 5.32 21.06 -0.63
CA GLU A 16 6.22 20.89 0.51
C GLU A 16 5.57 21.35 1.83
N GLN A 17 4.74 22.38 1.79
CA GLN A 17 4.00 22.86 2.95
C GLN A 17 2.97 21.84 3.46
N ASP A 18 2.33 21.11 2.56
CA ASP A 18 1.41 20.02 2.95
C ASP A 18 2.16 18.90 3.66
N ILE A 19 3.35 18.55 3.18
CA ILE A 19 4.22 17.56 3.82
C ILE A 19 4.68 18.04 5.20
N GLU A 20 5.15 19.28 5.30
CA GLU A 20 5.56 19.88 6.57
C GLU A 20 4.41 19.94 7.58
N ALA A 21 3.21 20.24 7.14
CA ALA A 21 2.02 20.24 7.99
C ALA A 21 1.71 18.86 8.54
N PHE A 22 1.85 17.82 7.73
CA PHE A 22 1.72 16.43 8.17
C PHE A 22 2.79 16.07 9.20
N GLU A 23 4.06 16.36 8.88
CA GLU A 23 5.20 16.09 9.77
C GLU A 23 5.05 16.81 11.12
N SER A 24 4.54 18.04 11.12
CA SER A 24 4.28 18.82 12.34
C SER A 24 3.13 18.23 13.16
N GLU A 25 2.05 17.82 12.51
CA GLU A 25 0.88 17.23 13.21
C GLU A 25 1.26 15.97 13.99
N PHE A 26 2.09 15.11 13.41
CA PHE A 26 2.46 13.82 14.00
C PHE A 26 3.85 13.83 14.65
N ASN A 27 4.54 14.96 14.63
CA ASN A 27 5.88 15.12 15.20
C ASN A 27 6.87 14.05 14.68
N ILE A 28 6.94 13.92 13.36
CA ILE A 28 7.79 12.94 12.66
C ILE A 28 8.44 13.57 11.44
N LYS A 29 9.57 13.02 11.01
CA LYS A 29 10.19 13.28 9.72
C LYS A 29 9.99 12.08 8.79
N LEU A 30 9.30 12.32 7.67
CA LEU A 30 9.13 11.29 6.64
C LEU A 30 10.45 11.07 5.89
N PRO A 31 10.75 9.84 5.44
CA PRO A 31 11.91 9.57 4.59
C PRO A 31 11.86 10.38 3.28
N GLU A 32 13.02 10.83 2.82
CA GLU A 32 13.13 11.68 1.62
C GLU A 32 12.57 11.01 0.36
N ASP A 33 12.87 9.74 0.13
CA ASP A 33 12.37 8.98 -1.01
C ASP A 33 10.83 8.83 -0.98
N PHE A 34 10.25 8.66 0.20
CA PHE A 34 8.79 8.64 0.37
C PHE A 34 8.17 10.03 0.10
N LYS A 35 8.80 11.11 0.56
CA LYS A 35 8.35 12.47 0.25
C LYS A 35 8.36 12.75 -1.25
N GLU A 36 9.43 12.39 -1.94
CA GLU A 36 9.56 12.54 -3.40
C GLU A 36 8.44 11.77 -4.11
N PHE A 37 8.19 10.53 -3.70
CA PHE A 37 7.10 9.73 -4.25
C PHE A 37 5.72 10.36 -4.01
N THR A 38 5.46 10.80 -2.78
CA THR A 38 4.19 11.42 -2.39
C THR A 38 3.92 12.73 -3.15
N MET A 39 4.98 13.50 -3.45
CA MET A 39 4.89 14.73 -4.25
C MET A 39 4.92 14.49 -5.76
N SER A 40 5.07 13.25 -6.20
CA SER A 40 4.99 12.87 -7.61
C SER A 40 3.54 12.59 -8.04
N PRO A 41 3.25 12.52 -9.34
CA PRO A 41 1.93 12.10 -9.84
C PRO A 41 1.47 10.72 -9.38
N LEU A 42 2.36 9.90 -8.83
CA LEU A 42 2.05 8.56 -8.28
C LEU A 42 1.69 8.57 -6.78
N GLY A 43 1.74 9.73 -6.13
CA GLY A 43 1.34 9.84 -4.72
C GLY A 43 -0.09 9.35 -4.50
N GLY A 44 -0.34 8.67 -3.38
CA GLY A 44 -1.63 8.05 -3.12
C GLY A 44 -1.96 6.92 -4.11
N LEU A 45 -0.97 6.07 -4.38
CA LEU A 45 -1.07 5.01 -5.38
C LEU A 45 -2.03 3.89 -4.95
N TYR A 46 -2.97 3.59 -5.82
CA TYR A 46 -3.78 2.36 -5.80
C TYR A 46 -3.46 1.57 -7.07
N MET A 47 -2.96 0.35 -6.92
CA MET A 47 -2.59 -0.52 -8.04
C MET A 47 -3.15 -1.91 -7.82
N GLU A 48 -4.00 -2.37 -8.71
CA GLU A 48 -4.67 -3.66 -8.62
C GLU A 48 -4.65 -4.36 -9.97
N VAL A 49 -4.48 -5.68 -9.97
CA VAL A 49 -4.61 -6.49 -11.19
C VAL A 49 -6.05 -6.43 -11.69
N ARG A 50 -6.24 -6.22 -12.98
CA ARG A 50 -7.57 -6.14 -13.57
C ARG A 50 -8.34 -7.44 -13.41
N GLU A 51 -9.64 -7.33 -13.21
CA GLU A 51 -10.54 -8.44 -12.95
C GLU A 51 -10.57 -9.46 -14.09
N GLU A 52 -10.37 -9.01 -15.33
CA GLU A 52 -10.29 -9.89 -16.51
C GLU A 52 -9.07 -10.82 -16.50
N ILE A 53 -8.03 -10.45 -15.74
CA ILE A 53 -6.79 -11.23 -15.59
C ILE A 53 -6.82 -12.05 -14.32
N TRP A 54 -7.26 -11.44 -13.23
CA TRP A 54 -7.38 -12.04 -11.91
C TRP A 54 -8.76 -11.74 -11.33
N PRO A 55 -9.76 -12.61 -11.58
CA PRO A 55 -11.10 -12.40 -11.06
C PRO A 55 -11.15 -12.26 -9.55
N MET A 56 -12.02 -11.39 -9.06
CA MET A 56 -12.29 -11.28 -7.62
C MET A 56 -12.80 -12.60 -7.07
N ALA A 57 -12.36 -12.94 -5.87
CA ALA A 57 -12.90 -14.09 -5.13
C ALA A 57 -14.41 -13.89 -4.92
N GLN A 58 -15.17 -14.95 -5.13
CA GLN A 58 -16.60 -14.94 -4.87
C GLN A 58 -16.87 -15.05 -3.37
N GLU A 59 -18.03 -14.55 -2.95
CA GLU A 59 -18.50 -14.70 -1.59
C GLU A 59 -18.47 -16.17 -1.18
N TYR A 60 -17.85 -16.46 -0.03
CA TYR A 60 -17.65 -17.84 0.49
C TYR A 60 -16.64 -18.71 -0.29
N GLU A 61 -15.89 -18.15 -1.22
CA GLU A 61 -14.81 -18.92 -1.88
C GLU A 61 -13.70 -19.26 -0.87
N VAL A 62 -13.39 -20.54 -0.73
CA VAL A 62 -12.25 -21.01 0.06
C VAL A 62 -11.03 -21.11 -0.84
N ALA A 63 -10.05 -20.26 -0.60
CA ALA A 63 -8.83 -20.20 -1.37
C ALA A 63 -7.64 -19.88 -0.46
N PRO A 64 -6.39 -20.23 -0.87
CA PRO A 64 -5.21 -19.77 -0.17
C PRO A 64 -5.18 -18.24 -0.04
N PHE A 65 -4.70 -17.73 1.09
CA PHE A 65 -4.73 -16.31 1.44
C PHE A 65 -4.16 -15.39 0.34
N TRP A 66 -3.06 -15.80 -0.31
CA TRP A 66 -2.43 -15.01 -1.37
C TRP A 66 -3.37 -14.71 -2.55
N GLU A 67 -4.39 -15.54 -2.78
CA GLU A 67 -5.36 -15.35 -3.89
C GLU A 67 -6.30 -14.15 -3.66
N PHE A 68 -6.31 -13.58 -2.48
CA PHE A 68 -7.05 -12.34 -2.18
C PHE A 68 -6.19 -11.09 -2.32
N CYS A 69 -4.87 -11.26 -2.43
CA CYS A 69 -3.89 -10.17 -2.44
C CYS A 69 -3.60 -9.67 -3.87
N ARG A 70 -4.61 -9.03 -4.49
CA ARG A 70 -4.64 -8.63 -5.91
C ARG A 70 -4.02 -7.28 -6.21
N GLY A 71 -3.61 -6.54 -5.21
CA GLY A 71 -3.10 -5.19 -5.40
C GLY A 71 -2.39 -4.63 -4.19
N ILE A 72 -1.94 -3.41 -4.34
CA ILE A 72 -1.23 -2.65 -3.32
C ILE A 72 -1.78 -1.23 -3.21
N MET A 73 -1.63 -0.63 -2.04
CA MET A 73 -1.94 0.77 -1.76
C MET A 73 -0.77 1.46 -1.09
N VAL A 74 -0.36 2.61 -1.62
CA VAL A 74 0.57 3.53 -0.96
C VAL A 74 -0.21 4.76 -0.55
N TYR A 75 -0.31 5.05 0.74
CA TYR A 75 -1.07 6.20 1.22
C TYR A 75 -0.38 7.51 0.86
N GLY A 76 -1.16 8.53 0.56
CA GLY A 76 -0.66 9.81 0.11
C GLY A 76 -1.36 11.01 0.75
N ILE A 77 -0.84 12.18 0.43
CA ILE A 77 -1.34 13.47 0.92
C ILE A 77 -1.77 14.28 -0.29
N SER A 78 -3.06 14.33 -0.56
CA SER A 78 -3.63 15.12 -1.66
C SER A 78 -5.13 15.26 -1.42
N SER A 79 -5.72 16.34 -1.88
CA SER A 79 -7.17 16.56 -1.78
C SER A 79 -7.97 15.58 -2.64
N GLU A 80 -7.36 15.05 -3.70
CA GLU A 80 -7.98 14.07 -4.61
C GLU A 80 -7.84 12.61 -4.15
N VAL A 81 -7.03 12.37 -3.11
CA VAL A 81 -6.88 11.03 -2.54
C VAL A 81 -8.09 10.67 -1.70
N PRO A 82 -8.79 9.57 -2.00
CA PRO A 82 -9.92 9.15 -1.18
C PRO A 82 -9.50 8.79 0.25
N GLU A 83 -10.43 8.86 1.19
CA GLU A 83 -10.16 8.71 2.63
C GLU A 83 -9.39 7.42 2.95
N TYR A 84 -9.72 6.31 2.31
CA TYR A 84 -9.05 5.02 2.54
C TYR A 84 -7.58 4.98 2.07
N LEU A 85 -7.16 5.93 1.23
CA LEU A 85 -5.77 6.14 0.77
C LEU A 85 -5.10 7.35 1.41
N ASP A 86 -5.81 8.11 2.21
CA ASP A 86 -5.30 9.33 2.84
C ASP A 86 -4.35 8.98 3.98
N LEU A 87 -3.10 9.43 3.87
CA LEU A 87 -2.06 9.17 4.86
C LEU A 87 -2.43 9.73 6.24
N ARG A 88 -3.00 10.93 6.29
CA ARG A 88 -3.41 11.58 7.55
C ARG A 88 -4.55 10.83 8.23
N ALA A 89 -5.59 10.48 7.48
CA ALA A 89 -6.73 9.75 8.02
C ALA A 89 -6.32 8.37 8.55
N ASN A 90 -5.52 7.62 7.79
CA ASN A 90 -5.01 6.32 8.21
C ASN A 90 -4.08 6.43 9.44
N THR A 91 -3.23 7.46 9.49
CA THR A 91 -2.34 7.68 10.63
C THR A 91 -3.13 8.02 11.90
N ARG A 92 -4.13 8.88 11.80
CA ARG A 92 -5.01 9.22 12.93
C ARG A 92 -5.73 7.99 13.46
N ALA A 93 -6.36 7.22 12.58
CA ALA A 93 -7.06 5.99 12.95
C ALA A 93 -6.13 4.97 13.62
N PHE A 94 -4.92 4.82 13.09
CA PHE A 94 -3.92 3.91 13.66
C PHE A 94 -3.46 4.35 15.06
N HIS A 95 -3.22 5.64 15.27
CA HIS A 95 -2.86 6.20 16.59
C HIS A 95 -4.02 6.10 17.58
N GLU A 96 -5.25 6.36 17.16
CA GLU A 96 -6.44 6.24 18.00
C GLU A 96 -6.70 4.81 18.45
N SER A 97 -6.29 3.81 17.68
CA SER A 97 -6.36 2.41 18.08
C SER A 97 -5.44 2.06 19.27
N GLY A 98 -4.45 2.90 19.55
CA GLY A 98 -3.48 2.69 20.62
C GLY A 98 -2.43 1.61 20.33
N LEU A 99 -2.37 1.09 19.11
CA LEU A 99 -1.45 0.02 18.74
C LEU A 99 -0.01 0.50 18.61
N SER A 100 0.20 1.68 18.06
CA SER A 100 1.52 2.27 17.87
C SER A 100 1.42 3.75 17.53
N ASP A 101 2.54 4.47 17.61
CA ASP A 101 2.73 5.83 17.15
C ASP A 101 3.45 5.92 15.78
N CYS A 102 3.66 4.80 15.13
CA CYS A 102 4.24 4.73 13.78
C CYS A 102 3.28 5.30 12.71
N ILE A 103 3.81 5.59 11.54
CA ILE A 103 3.05 6.15 10.42
C ILE A 103 2.74 5.05 9.39
N PRO A 104 1.50 4.57 9.30
CA PRO A 104 1.13 3.59 8.29
C PRO A 104 1.19 4.24 6.89
N PHE A 105 1.91 3.63 5.97
CA PHE A 105 2.10 4.18 4.63
C PHE A 105 1.74 3.22 3.50
N PHE A 106 1.58 1.93 3.79
CA PHE A 106 1.38 0.91 2.77
C PHE A 106 0.56 -0.26 3.29
N SER A 107 -0.29 -0.81 2.44
CA SER A 107 -0.96 -2.08 2.67
C SER A 107 -1.12 -2.87 1.37
N VAL A 108 -1.24 -4.19 1.50
CA VAL A 108 -1.60 -5.09 0.41
C VAL A 108 -3.11 -5.24 0.38
N ILE A 109 -3.74 -5.01 -0.77
CA ILE A 109 -5.18 -5.16 -0.94
C ILE A 109 -5.55 -6.63 -0.71
N GLY A 110 -6.52 -6.87 0.17
CA GLY A 110 -6.93 -8.22 0.57
C GLY A 110 -6.23 -8.75 1.82
N ASP A 111 -5.16 -8.09 2.27
CA ASP A 111 -4.50 -8.37 3.53
C ASP A 111 -5.02 -7.40 4.60
N GLY A 112 -5.88 -7.88 5.48
CA GLY A 112 -6.44 -7.09 6.57
C GLY A 112 -5.60 -7.08 7.85
N GLU A 113 -4.51 -7.83 7.90
CA GLU A 113 -3.72 -8.02 9.12
C GLU A 113 -2.41 -7.25 9.12
N GLN A 114 -1.72 -7.17 7.96
CA GLN A 114 -0.42 -6.51 7.87
C GLN A 114 -0.53 -5.05 7.44
N ILE A 115 0.11 -4.16 8.20
CA ILE A 115 0.23 -2.74 7.89
C ILE A 115 1.72 -2.38 7.96
N PHE A 116 2.22 -1.79 6.88
CA PHE A 116 3.60 -1.32 6.82
C PHE A 116 3.66 0.15 7.23
N CYS A 117 4.58 0.46 8.14
CA CYS A 117 4.68 1.76 8.77
C CYS A 117 6.12 2.29 8.74
N PHE A 118 6.26 3.62 8.86
CA PHE A 118 7.52 4.23 9.27
C PHE A 118 7.52 4.41 10.79
N ASP A 119 8.60 4.01 11.45
CA ASP A 119 8.82 4.35 12.85
C ASP A 119 9.30 5.81 12.99
N ARG A 120 9.55 6.27 14.21
CA ARG A 120 10.00 7.65 14.47
C ARG A 120 11.37 7.98 13.89
N GLU A 121 12.18 6.98 13.56
CA GLU A 121 13.48 7.13 12.90
C GLU A 121 13.39 7.05 11.37
N GLY A 122 12.18 6.85 10.83
CA GLY A 122 11.94 6.68 9.40
C GLY A 122 12.26 5.29 8.87
N LYS A 123 12.46 4.32 9.74
CA LYS A 123 12.65 2.92 9.35
C LYS A 123 11.33 2.25 9.05
N ILE A 124 11.34 1.29 8.13
CA ILE A 124 10.15 0.52 7.79
C ILE A 124 9.97 -0.60 8.81
N VAL A 125 8.77 -0.69 9.34
CA VAL A 125 8.32 -1.77 10.21
C VAL A 125 6.97 -2.30 9.71
N VAL A 126 6.68 -3.55 9.97
CA VAL A 126 5.36 -4.14 9.69
C VAL A 126 4.67 -4.51 11.00
N PHE A 127 3.42 -4.10 11.11
CA PHE A 127 2.51 -4.53 12.17
C PHE A 127 1.67 -5.70 11.64
N ASP A 128 1.72 -6.84 12.31
CA ASP A 128 1.05 -8.08 11.88
C ASP A 128 -0.27 -8.37 12.62
N GLY A 129 -0.79 -7.37 13.32
CA GLY A 129 -1.96 -7.49 14.18
C GLY A 129 -1.63 -7.72 15.66
N TYR A 130 -0.39 -8.10 15.97
CA TYR A 130 0.09 -8.37 17.34
C TYR A 130 1.38 -7.63 17.66
N GLU A 131 2.37 -7.73 16.81
CA GLU A 131 3.73 -7.23 17.02
C GLU A 131 4.21 -6.40 15.83
N MET A 132 5.25 -5.58 16.09
CA MET A 132 6.01 -4.87 15.08
C MET A 132 7.27 -5.67 14.76
N HIS A 133 7.57 -5.81 13.46
CA HIS A 133 8.77 -6.43 12.95
C HIS A 133 9.53 -5.47 12.04
N ASP A 134 10.86 -5.48 12.12
CA ASP A 134 11.70 -4.67 11.26
C ASP A 134 11.66 -5.17 9.80
N VAL A 135 11.62 -4.24 8.86
CA VAL A 135 11.73 -4.49 7.42
C VAL A 135 12.97 -3.76 6.91
N GLU A 136 13.91 -4.51 6.33
CA GLU A 136 15.13 -3.94 5.80
C GLU A 136 14.90 -3.13 4.52
N GLY A 137 15.71 -2.11 4.33
CA GLY A 137 15.73 -1.28 3.12
C GLY A 137 15.00 0.05 3.28
N ASP A 138 15.12 0.87 2.25
CA ASP A 138 14.43 2.15 2.13
C ASP A 138 13.05 1.98 1.46
N PHE A 139 12.30 3.07 1.37
CA PHE A 139 10.97 3.06 0.75
C PHE A 139 11.01 2.63 -0.72
N GLU A 140 11.98 3.13 -1.50
CA GLU A 140 12.09 2.80 -2.92
C GLU A 140 12.31 1.29 -3.12
N SER A 141 13.27 0.70 -2.43
CA SER A 141 13.53 -0.74 -2.47
C SER A 141 12.34 -1.56 -2.01
N PHE A 142 11.66 -1.10 -0.96
CA PHE A 142 10.44 -1.72 -0.44
C PHE A 142 9.33 -1.75 -1.49
N LEU A 143 9.05 -0.60 -2.11
CA LEU A 143 7.98 -0.48 -3.12
C LEU A 143 8.26 -1.34 -4.35
N LEU A 144 9.49 -1.32 -4.87
CA LEU A 144 9.89 -2.17 -5.99
C LEU A 144 9.75 -3.65 -5.65
N GLY A 145 10.10 -4.05 -4.43
CA GLY A 145 9.91 -5.41 -3.94
C GLY A 145 8.43 -5.81 -3.88
N GLN A 146 7.56 -4.94 -3.41
CA GLN A 146 6.11 -5.19 -3.34
C GLN A 146 5.48 -5.29 -4.72
N ILE A 147 5.90 -4.48 -5.67
CA ILE A 147 5.46 -4.57 -7.07
C ILE A 147 5.91 -5.90 -7.68
N ALA A 148 7.15 -6.32 -7.45
CA ALA A 148 7.67 -7.61 -7.92
C ALA A 148 6.87 -8.79 -7.32
N GLU A 149 6.57 -8.76 -6.04
CA GLU A 149 5.74 -9.77 -5.37
C GLU A 149 4.31 -9.82 -5.92
N LEU A 150 3.72 -8.67 -6.23
CA LEU A 150 2.40 -8.60 -6.86
C LEU A 150 2.43 -9.23 -8.26
N GLU A 151 3.48 -8.95 -9.04
CA GLU A 151 3.68 -9.56 -10.36
C GLU A 151 3.80 -11.09 -10.28
N GLU A 152 4.57 -11.60 -9.32
CA GLU A 152 4.69 -13.05 -9.10
C GLU A 152 3.35 -13.69 -8.70
N ARG A 153 2.58 -13.06 -7.82
CA ARG A 153 1.24 -13.53 -7.44
C ARG A 153 0.30 -13.56 -8.65
N LYS A 154 0.34 -12.52 -9.47
CA LYS A 154 -0.45 -12.44 -10.70
C LYS A 154 -0.09 -13.58 -11.65
N ASP A 155 1.19 -13.81 -11.91
CA ASP A 155 1.65 -14.87 -12.80
C ASP A 155 1.22 -16.26 -12.32
N LYS A 156 1.36 -16.50 -11.02
CA LYS A 156 0.89 -17.73 -10.37
C LYS A 156 -0.62 -17.93 -10.52
N LYS A 157 -1.41 -16.85 -10.38
CA LYS A 157 -2.87 -16.90 -10.57
C LYS A 157 -3.24 -17.21 -12.02
N VAL A 158 -2.60 -16.55 -12.96
CA VAL A 158 -2.83 -16.77 -14.40
C VAL A 158 -2.53 -18.22 -14.78
N GLU A 159 -1.42 -18.77 -14.30
CA GLU A 159 -1.07 -20.19 -14.53
C GLU A 159 -2.12 -21.14 -13.92
N LYS A 160 -2.55 -20.87 -12.70
CA LYS A 160 -3.59 -21.66 -12.02
C LYS A 160 -4.91 -21.66 -12.80
N LEU A 161 -5.31 -20.51 -13.35
CA LEU A 161 -6.52 -20.39 -14.17
C LEU A 161 -6.40 -21.16 -15.48
N LYS A 162 -5.25 -21.10 -16.17
CA LYS A 162 -4.98 -21.86 -17.39
C LYS A 162 -5.06 -23.37 -17.13
N ASN A 163 -4.50 -23.84 -16.03
CA ASN A 163 -4.51 -25.25 -15.65
C ASN A 163 -5.93 -25.76 -15.32
N ARG A 164 -6.79 -24.91 -14.78
CA ARG A 164 -8.21 -25.23 -14.54
C ARG A 164 -9.01 -25.29 -15.85
N ALA A 165 -8.75 -24.38 -16.79
CA ALA A 165 -9.44 -24.35 -18.08
C ALA A 165 -9.04 -25.50 -19.02
N GLY A 166 -7.85 -26.10 -18.83
CA GLY A 166 -7.35 -27.24 -19.60
C GLY A 166 -7.81 -28.61 -19.10
N ARG A 167 -8.63 -28.64 -18.05
CA ARG A 167 -9.22 -29.86 -17.49
C ARG A 167 -10.69 -29.97 -17.87
#